data_e9e59baa52f785be8a0afe2bdadede67
#
_entry.id   e9e59baa52f785be8a0afe2bdadede67
#
_cell.length_a   1.000
_cell.length_b   1.000
_cell.length_c   1.000
_cell.angle_alpha   90.00
_cell.angle_beta   90.00
_cell.angle_gamma   90.00
#
_symmetry.space_group_name_H-M   'P 1'
#
loop_
_entity.id
_entity.type
_entity.pdbx_description
1 polymer ?
#
loop_
_entity_poly.entity_id
_entity_poly.type
_entity_poly.pdbx_seq_one_letter_code
_entity_poly.pdbx_strand_id
1 'polypeptide(L)'
;MHLRSETIRAFASCIAVAGLLAIAVSGIAKDSPDFVRITPADLTWQDVAGGRGVQQAVLLGDPGKPGIYVIRVRFPPHIMDVPHWHPNARYVTVLQGTWYTGTGDTFDLARAVPLKPGSVMLHPARATHWDGSGGAETVIVQIIGEGPATTTQVDPSKAFWLDVSH
;
A
#
# COMPACT_ATOMS: atom_id res chain seq x y z
N MET A 1 -3.52 -94.14 -54.06
CA MET A 1 -2.88 -92.92 -54.51
C MET A 1 -2.94 -91.89 -53.36
N HIS A 2 -1.75 -91.67 -52.76
CA HIS A 2 -1.61 -90.99 -51.47
C HIS A 2 -1.49 -89.51 -51.68
N LEU A 3 -2.22 -88.73 -50.90
CA LEU A 3 -1.90 -87.30 -50.70
C LEU A 3 -1.85 -87.05 -49.19
N ARG A 4 -0.69 -86.62 -48.77
CA ARG A 4 -0.38 -86.25 -47.37
C ARG A 4 -0.90 -84.89 -47.08
N SER A 5 -1.60 -84.77 -45.96
CA SER A 5 -2.00 -83.52 -45.36
C SER A 5 -0.84 -83.01 -44.45
N GLU A 6 -0.27 -81.86 -44.75
CA GLU A 6 0.72 -81.17 -43.89
C GLU A 6 -0.04 -80.21 -42.99
N THR A 7 0.13 -80.38 -41.70
CA THR A 7 -0.43 -79.53 -40.65
C THR A 7 0.51 -78.40 -40.37
N ILE A 8 0.12 -77.15 -40.72
CA ILE A 8 0.85 -75.96 -40.38
C ILE A 8 0.52 -75.58 -38.93
N ARG A 9 1.49 -75.60 -38.05
CA ARG A 9 1.40 -75.11 -36.70
C ARG A 9 1.64 -73.60 -36.70
N ALA A 10 0.66 -72.79 -36.40
CA ALA A 10 0.78 -71.36 -36.15
C ALA A 10 1.35 -71.12 -34.74
N PHE A 11 2.52 -70.48 -34.67
CA PHE A 11 3.09 -69.98 -33.43
C PHE A 11 2.44 -68.62 -33.15
N ALA A 12 1.68 -68.52 -32.09
CA ALA A 12 1.16 -67.28 -31.57
C ALA A 12 2.23 -66.64 -30.67
N SER A 13 2.87 -65.56 -31.16
CA SER A 13 3.75 -64.75 -30.36
C SER A 13 2.92 -63.76 -29.52
N CYS A 14 2.86 -64.00 -28.22
CA CYS A 14 2.33 -63.03 -27.27
C CYS A 14 3.38 -61.92 -27.05
N ILE A 15 3.12 -60.73 -27.64
CA ILE A 15 3.89 -59.51 -27.32
C ILE A 15 3.28 -58.90 -26.05
N ALA A 16 3.97 -59.02 -24.93
CA ALA A 16 3.62 -58.35 -23.70
C ALA A 16 4.05 -56.86 -23.83
N VAL A 17 3.09 -55.96 -24.01
CA VAL A 17 3.30 -54.52 -23.94
C VAL A 17 3.37 -54.13 -22.47
N ALA A 18 4.57 -53.93 -21.95
CA ALA A 18 4.78 -53.31 -20.64
C ALA A 18 4.48 -51.81 -20.74
N GLY A 19 3.26 -51.43 -20.31
CA GLY A 19 2.91 -49.99 -20.18
C GLY A 19 3.70 -49.36 -19.06
N LEU A 20 4.68 -48.49 -19.39
CA LEU A 20 5.28 -47.59 -18.43
C LEU A 20 4.23 -46.54 -18.03
N LEU A 21 3.69 -46.68 -16.82
CA LEU A 21 2.86 -45.64 -16.19
C LEU A 21 3.79 -44.53 -15.72
N ALA A 22 3.96 -43.46 -16.53
CA ALA A 22 4.66 -42.26 -16.12
C ALA A 22 3.81 -41.52 -15.08
N ILE A 23 4.15 -41.66 -13.80
CA ILE A 23 3.58 -40.84 -12.74
C ILE A 23 4.14 -39.43 -12.93
N ALA A 24 3.36 -38.55 -13.53
CA ALA A 24 3.66 -37.14 -13.54
C ALA A 24 3.59 -36.64 -12.10
N VAL A 25 4.73 -36.51 -11.43
CA VAL A 25 4.84 -35.76 -10.19
C VAL A 25 4.60 -34.30 -10.57
N SER A 26 3.36 -33.84 -10.40
CA SER A 26 3.04 -32.42 -10.42
C SER A 26 3.80 -31.78 -9.26
N GLY A 27 5.00 -31.27 -9.55
CA GLY A 27 5.74 -30.45 -8.63
C GLY A 27 4.83 -29.26 -8.29
N ILE A 28 4.42 -29.17 -7.02
CA ILE A 28 3.81 -27.94 -6.49
C ILE A 28 4.88 -26.88 -6.71
N ALA A 29 4.69 -26.05 -7.73
CA ALA A 29 5.52 -24.87 -7.92
C ALA A 29 5.38 -24.07 -6.63
N LYS A 30 6.47 -24.00 -5.86
CA LYS A 30 6.52 -23.16 -4.67
C LYS A 30 6.36 -21.73 -5.19
N ASP A 31 5.22 -21.11 -4.93
CA ASP A 31 4.96 -19.74 -5.34
C ASP A 31 6.13 -18.87 -4.85
N SER A 32 6.90 -18.36 -5.79
CA SER A 32 7.91 -17.36 -5.47
C SER A 32 7.17 -16.11 -5.00
N PRO A 33 7.58 -15.48 -3.89
CA PRO A 33 6.95 -14.24 -3.47
C PRO A 33 7.05 -13.21 -4.59
N ASP A 34 5.88 -12.68 -5.02
CA ASP A 34 5.84 -11.69 -6.08
C ASP A 34 6.43 -10.36 -5.61
N PHE A 35 7.31 -9.78 -6.42
CA PHE A 35 7.80 -8.43 -6.20
C PHE A 35 6.74 -7.42 -6.65
N VAL A 36 6.22 -6.62 -5.71
CA VAL A 36 5.30 -5.51 -6.01
C VAL A 36 6.11 -4.27 -6.37
N ARG A 37 5.77 -3.66 -7.51
CA ARG A 37 6.37 -2.40 -7.97
C ARG A 37 5.24 -1.43 -8.28
N ILE A 38 5.28 -0.26 -7.63
CA ILE A 38 4.26 0.79 -7.78
C ILE A 38 4.98 2.07 -8.16
N THR A 39 4.69 2.58 -9.36
CA THR A 39 5.22 3.85 -9.87
C THR A 39 4.25 5.00 -9.57
N PRO A 40 4.66 6.27 -9.70
CA PRO A 40 3.73 7.39 -9.57
C PRO A 40 2.54 7.35 -10.54
N ALA A 41 2.69 6.71 -11.70
CA ALA A 41 1.64 6.56 -12.70
C ALA A 41 0.56 5.53 -12.31
N ASP A 42 0.89 4.61 -11.42
CA ASP A 42 -0.02 3.55 -10.96
C ASP A 42 -0.94 4.01 -9.81
N LEU A 43 -0.74 5.22 -9.29
CA LEU A 43 -1.47 5.71 -8.12
C LEU A 43 -2.92 6.07 -8.46
N THR A 44 -3.84 5.47 -7.73
CA THR A 44 -5.24 5.86 -7.74
C THR A 44 -5.50 6.81 -6.57
N TRP A 45 -5.62 8.09 -6.87
CA TRP A 45 -5.92 9.12 -5.88
C TRP A 45 -7.42 9.18 -5.60
N GLN A 46 -7.78 9.19 -4.33
CA GLN A 46 -9.15 9.31 -3.84
C GLN A 46 -9.26 10.57 -2.99
N ASP A 47 -10.35 11.31 -3.16
CA ASP A 47 -10.61 12.49 -2.35
C ASP A 47 -10.91 12.08 -0.90
N VAL A 48 -10.27 12.76 0.04
CA VAL A 48 -10.59 12.64 1.46
C VAL A 48 -11.89 13.38 1.75
N ALA A 49 -12.84 12.72 2.37
CA ALA A 49 -14.15 13.32 2.69
C ALA A 49 -13.99 14.62 3.50
N GLY A 50 -14.56 15.71 3.00
CA GLY A 50 -14.42 17.05 3.60
C GLY A 50 -13.01 17.65 3.50
N GLY A 51 -12.10 17.02 2.76
CA GLY A 51 -10.66 17.32 2.72
C GLY A 51 -10.23 18.57 1.96
N ARG A 52 -11.14 19.39 1.46
CA ARG A 52 -10.82 20.60 0.67
C ARG A 52 -9.83 20.34 -0.47
N GLY A 53 -9.98 19.19 -1.16
CA GLY A 53 -9.08 18.75 -2.23
C GLY A 53 -7.88 17.91 -1.77
N VAL A 54 -7.75 17.62 -0.49
CA VAL A 54 -6.79 16.63 0.00
C VAL A 54 -7.16 15.26 -0.55
N GLN A 55 -6.14 14.55 -1.04
CA GLN A 55 -6.32 13.23 -1.64
C GLN A 55 -5.38 12.21 -1.00
N GLN A 56 -5.81 10.95 -1.01
CA GLN A 56 -5.03 9.82 -0.53
C GLN A 56 -4.93 8.74 -1.59
N ALA A 57 -3.79 8.08 -1.69
CA ALA A 57 -3.60 6.86 -2.46
C ALA A 57 -3.04 5.77 -1.55
N VAL A 58 -3.67 4.59 -1.54
CA VAL A 58 -3.15 3.40 -0.83
C VAL A 58 -2.21 2.67 -1.78
N LEU A 59 -0.97 2.45 -1.35
CA LEU A 59 0.04 1.73 -2.12
C LEU A 59 0.10 0.26 -1.70
N LEU A 60 0.22 0.01 -0.40
CA LEU A 60 0.32 -1.34 0.16
C LEU A 60 -0.49 -1.44 1.44
N GLY A 61 -1.03 -2.61 1.70
CA GLY A 61 -1.82 -2.89 2.89
C GLY A 61 -3.19 -2.19 2.88
N ASP A 62 -3.81 -2.12 4.05
CA ASP A 62 -5.10 -1.46 4.26
C ASP A 62 -5.01 -0.67 5.57
N PRO A 63 -5.04 0.69 5.53
CA PRO A 63 -4.95 1.49 6.75
C PRO A 63 -6.11 1.28 7.72
N GLY A 64 -7.22 0.70 7.28
CA GLY A 64 -8.37 0.37 8.14
C GLY A 64 -8.27 -0.99 8.86
N LYS A 65 -7.24 -1.80 8.58
CA LYS A 65 -7.04 -3.14 9.13
C LYS A 65 -5.71 -3.28 9.88
N PRO A 66 -5.59 -4.27 10.78
CA PRO A 66 -4.29 -4.60 11.39
C PRO A 66 -3.24 -4.94 10.33
N GLY A 67 -2.01 -4.50 10.55
CA GLY A 67 -0.86 -4.74 9.70
C GLY A 67 -0.26 -3.46 9.13
N ILE A 68 0.88 -3.61 8.46
CA ILE A 68 1.61 -2.49 7.86
C ILE A 68 0.85 -1.96 6.64
N TYR A 69 0.73 -0.64 6.57
CA TYR A 69 0.23 0.05 5.39
C TYR A 69 1.23 1.08 4.87
N VAL A 70 1.15 1.36 3.57
CA VAL A 70 1.86 2.46 2.92
C VAL A 70 0.84 3.26 2.12
N ILE A 71 0.72 4.55 2.44
CA ILE A 71 -0.16 5.47 1.73
C ILE A 71 0.62 6.71 1.29
N ARG A 72 0.08 7.44 0.31
CA ARG A 72 0.47 8.82 0.03
C ARG A 72 -0.69 9.75 0.27
N VAL A 73 -0.39 10.92 0.80
CA VAL A 73 -1.34 12.01 0.97
C VAL A 73 -0.85 13.20 0.15
N ARG A 74 -1.78 13.82 -0.58
CA ARG A 74 -1.54 15.02 -1.37
C ARG A 74 -2.37 16.16 -0.81
N PHE A 75 -1.70 17.21 -0.34
CA PHE A 75 -2.31 18.43 0.15
C PHE A 75 -2.29 19.47 -0.96
N PRO A 76 -3.43 20.08 -1.31
CA PRO A 76 -3.43 21.27 -2.17
C PRO A 76 -2.70 22.44 -1.49
N PRO A 77 -2.31 23.48 -2.24
CA PRO A 77 -1.79 24.72 -1.66
C PRO A 77 -2.69 25.26 -0.55
N HIS A 78 -2.07 25.74 0.52
CA HIS A 78 -2.73 26.41 1.65
C HIS A 78 -3.71 25.55 2.45
N ILE A 79 -3.71 24.22 2.31
CA ILE A 79 -4.55 23.33 3.09
C ILE A 79 -3.74 22.60 4.15
N MET A 80 -4.14 22.81 5.41
CA MET A 80 -3.56 22.22 6.61
C MET A 80 -4.62 21.45 7.39
N ASP A 81 -4.22 20.45 8.16
CA ASP A 81 -5.08 19.87 9.18
C ASP A 81 -4.94 20.58 10.54
N VAL A 82 -5.87 20.30 11.44
CA VAL A 82 -5.85 20.82 12.82
C VAL A 82 -5.22 19.81 13.77
N PRO A 83 -4.89 20.22 15.02
CA PRO A 83 -4.34 19.33 16.03
C PRO A 83 -5.14 18.05 16.20
N HIS A 84 -4.45 16.93 16.00
CA HIS A 84 -4.99 15.58 16.08
C HIS A 84 -3.91 14.57 16.46
N TRP A 85 -4.30 13.34 16.74
CA TRP A 85 -3.38 12.24 17.02
C TRP A 85 -3.87 10.90 16.44
N HIS A 86 -2.96 9.93 16.37
CA HIS A 86 -3.23 8.57 15.90
C HIS A 86 -2.88 7.54 16.98
N PRO A 87 -3.56 6.38 17.03
CA PRO A 87 -3.30 5.37 18.06
C PRO A 87 -1.91 4.75 17.97
N ASN A 88 -1.39 4.61 16.74
CA ASN A 88 -0.11 3.98 16.45
C ASN A 88 0.90 5.00 15.90
N ALA A 89 2.19 4.74 16.10
CA ALA A 89 3.24 5.54 15.48
C ALA A 89 3.26 5.36 13.97
N ARG A 90 3.68 6.42 13.26
CA ARG A 90 3.85 6.38 11.80
C ARG A 90 5.02 7.23 11.35
N TYR A 91 5.64 6.84 10.25
CA TYR A 91 6.76 7.55 9.64
C TYR A 91 6.26 8.27 8.40
N VAL A 92 6.55 9.57 8.30
CA VAL A 92 6.14 10.42 7.20
C VAL A 92 7.37 10.91 6.46
N THR A 93 7.43 10.65 5.15
CA THR A 93 8.51 11.12 4.28
C THR A 93 7.96 12.13 3.30
N VAL A 94 8.59 13.29 3.20
CA VAL A 94 8.23 14.32 2.21
C VAL A 94 8.76 13.91 0.84
N LEU A 95 7.86 13.82 -0.14
CA LEU A 95 8.19 13.50 -1.54
C LEU A 95 8.19 14.74 -2.45
N GLN A 96 7.30 15.71 -2.17
CA GLN A 96 7.14 16.90 -2.99
C GLN A 96 6.67 18.09 -2.14
N GLY A 97 7.10 19.28 -2.52
CA GLY A 97 6.71 20.55 -1.90
C GLY A 97 7.32 20.77 -0.53
N THR A 98 6.88 21.81 0.15
CA THR A 98 7.29 22.13 1.53
C THR A 98 6.17 21.73 2.48
N TRP A 99 6.41 20.67 3.26
CA TRP A 99 5.46 20.20 4.24
C TRP A 99 5.66 20.95 5.56
N TYR A 100 4.63 21.67 6.02
CA TYR A 100 4.63 22.41 7.27
C TYR A 100 4.07 21.54 8.37
N THR A 101 4.79 21.47 9.50
CA THR A 101 4.45 20.57 10.62
C THR A 101 4.51 21.32 11.94
N GLY A 102 3.59 21.01 12.83
CA GLY A 102 3.59 21.49 14.20
C GLY A 102 3.21 20.41 15.20
N THR A 103 3.51 20.62 16.46
CA THR A 103 3.22 19.71 17.57
C THR A 103 2.45 20.42 18.68
N GLY A 104 1.68 19.61 19.46
CA GLY A 104 0.84 20.13 20.53
C GLY A 104 -0.57 20.48 20.07
N ASP A 105 -1.38 20.93 21.01
CA ASP A 105 -2.82 21.06 20.89
C ASP A 105 -3.29 22.39 20.27
N THR A 106 -2.35 23.27 19.93
CA THR A 106 -2.65 24.59 19.37
C THR A 106 -2.06 24.70 17.98
N PHE A 107 -2.93 24.98 17.00
CA PHE A 107 -2.49 25.31 15.65
C PHE A 107 -1.90 26.73 15.61
N ASP A 108 -0.65 26.85 15.14
CA ASP A 108 0.04 28.13 14.96
C ASP A 108 1.00 28.02 13.77
N LEU A 109 0.55 28.43 12.58
CA LEU A 109 1.35 28.35 11.36
C LEU A 109 2.67 29.10 11.44
N ALA A 110 2.76 30.20 12.21
CA ALA A 110 4.00 30.96 12.38
C ALA A 110 5.09 30.16 13.11
N ARG A 111 4.71 29.13 13.86
CA ARG A 111 5.61 28.23 14.58
C ARG A 111 5.81 26.88 13.85
N ALA A 112 5.20 26.71 12.70
CA ALA A 112 5.37 25.49 11.93
C ALA A 112 6.81 25.29 11.46
N VAL A 113 7.27 24.04 11.50
CA VAL A 113 8.58 23.65 10.97
C VAL A 113 8.40 23.21 9.52
N PRO A 114 9.02 23.91 8.54
CA PRO A 114 8.97 23.53 7.14
C PRO A 114 9.94 22.37 6.86
N LEU A 115 9.45 21.30 6.29
CA LEU A 115 10.22 20.12 5.87
C LEU A 115 10.22 20.00 4.35
N LYS A 116 11.41 19.87 3.76
CA LYS A 116 11.62 19.74 2.30
C LYS A 116 11.63 18.28 1.86
N PRO A 117 11.50 18.00 0.54
CA PRO A 117 11.61 16.64 0.00
C PRO A 117 12.87 15.91 0.50
N GLY A 118 12.70 14.65 0.89
CA GLY A 118 13.72 13.81 1.52
C GLY A 118 13.72 13.88 3.05
N SER A 119 13.02 14.84 3.67
CA SER A 119 12.84 14.87 5.12
C SER A 119 11.96 13.74 5.61
N VAL A 120 12.21 13.27 6.83
CA VAL A 120 11.40 12.27 7.53
C VAL A 120 10.98 12.82 8.90
N MET A 121 9.71 12.61 9.25
CA MET A 121 9.18 12.85 10.59
C MET A 121 8.56 11.60 11.16
N LEU A 122 8.86 11.28 12.42
CA LEU A 122 8.13 10.31 13.20
C LEU A 122 6.97 11.01 13.91
N HIS A 123 5.75 10.52 13.71
CA HIS A 123 4.61 10.82 14.58
C HIS A 123 4.52 9.70 15.63
N PRO A 124 4.89 9.95 16.89
CA PRO A 124 4.74 8.96 17.95
C PRO A 124 3.26 8.63 18.18
N ALA A 125 2.99 7.42 18.64
CA ALA A 125 1.64 7.03 19.04
C ALA A 125 1.04 8.04 20.03
N ARG A 126 -0.17 8.50 19.76
CA ARG A 126 -0.97 9.44 20.58
C ARG A 126 -0.33 10.83 20.78
N ALA A 127 0.75 11.15 20.09
CA ALA A 127 1.33 12.49 20.14
C ALA A 127 0.54 13.44 19.24
N THR A 128 0.06 14.53 19.81
CA THR A 128 -0.70 15.55 19.08
C THR A 128 0.20 16.33 18.13
N HIS A 129 -0.25 16.46 16.90
CA HIS A 129 0.42 17.18 15.83
C HIS A 129 -0.60 17.76 14.84
N TRP A 130 -0.14 18.59 13.92
CA TRP A 130 -0.88 19.15 12.81
C TRP A 130 0.10 19.41 11.66
N ASP A 131 -0.38 19.27 10.41
CA ASP A 131 0.50 19.36 9.25
C ASP A 131 -0.25 19.69 7.95
N GLY A 132 0.51 19.89 6.87
CA GLY A 132 -0.07 20.10 5.54
C GLY A 132 0.74 21.05 4.66
N SER A 133 0.08 21.68 3.70
CA SER A 133 0.65 22.71 2.86
C SER A 133 0.36 24.10 3.41
N GLY A 134 1.29 24.68 4.14
CA GLY A 134 1.19 26.07 4.66
C GLY A 134 1.52 27.14 3.62
N GLY A 135 1.86 26.79 2.38
CA GLY A 135 2.25 27.71 1.32
C GLY A 135 1.57 27.40 -0.02
N ALA A 136 2.08 28.00 -1.10
CA ALA A 136 1.50 27.94 -2.44
C ALA A 136 1.87 26.65 -3.22
N GLU A 137 2.53 25.69 -2.60
CA GLU A 137 2.95 24.44 -3.26
C GLU A 137 1.98 23.29 -2.95
N THR A 138 1.74 22.43 -3.92
CA THR A 138 1.16 21.11 -3.63
C THR A 138 2.20 20.27 -2.90
N VAL A 139 1.81 19.68 -1.77
CA VAL A 139 2.65 18.82 -0.96
C VAL A 139 2.23 17.36 -1.14
N ILE A 140 3.21 16.48 -1.31
CA ILE A 140 2.99 15.03 -1.29
C ILE A 140 3.90 14.41 -0.24
N VAL A 141 3.29 13.68 0.69
CA VAL A 141 4.00 12.88 1.68
C VAL A 141 3.68 11.40 1.51
N GLN A 142 4.62 10.52 1.88
CA GLN A 142 4.38 9.08 2.04
C GLN A 142 4.38 8.73 3.50
N ILE A 143 3.38 7.99 3.92
CA ILE A 143 3.17 7.55 5.30
C ILE A 143 3.27 6.04 5.36
N ILE A 144 4.09 5.54 6.31
CA ILE A 144 4.18 4.13 6.66
C ILE A 144 3.75 4.01 8.12
N GLY A 145 2.79 3.13 8.39
CA GLY A 145 2.29 2.92 9.72
C GLY A 145 1.73 1.51 9.90
N GLU A 146 1.26 1.25 11.11
CA GLU A 146 0.52 0.03 11.44
C GLU A 146 -0.94 0.39 11.68
N GLY A 147 -1.85 -0.32 11.01
CA GLY A 147 -3.29 -0.13 11.14
C GLY A 147 -3.89 -0.91 12.33
N PRO A 148 -5.12 -0.58 12.70
CA PRO A 148 -5.99 0.41 12.08
C PRO A 148 -5.55 1.85 12.37
N ALA A 149 -5.50 2.67 11.32
CA ALA A 149 -5.08 4.06 11.37
C ALA A 149 -6.31 4.97 11.51
N THR A 150 -6.72 5.22 12.73
CA THR A 150 -7.76 6.20 13.02
C THR A 150 -7.15 7.57 13.35
N THR A 151 -7.92 8.63 13.16
CA THR A 151 -7.55 10.01 13.52
C THR A 151 -8.49 10.50 14.60
N THR A 152 -7.94 11.04 15.68
CA THR A 152 -8.71 11.67 16.75
C THR A 152 -8.35 13.15 16.82
N GLN A 153 -9.30 14.01 16.52
CA GLN A 153 -9.14 15.45 16.60
C GLN A 153 -9.15 15.91 18.06
N VAL A 154 -8.29 16.88 18.41
CA VAL A 154 -8.24 17.45 19.77
C VAL A 154 -9.51 18.22 20.07
N ASP A 155 -9.98 19.02 19.12
CA ASP A 155 -11.22 19.80 19.25
C ASP A 155 -12.20 19.42 18.13
N PRO A 156 -13.10 18.44 18.35
CA PRO A 156 -14.04 17.96 17.33
C PRO A 156 -15.13 18.98 16.95
N SER A 157 -15.22 20.12 17.64
CA SER A 157 -16.15 21.20 17.27
C SER A 157 -15.67 22.03 16.09
N LYS A 158 -14.38 21.92 15.72
CA LYS A 158 -13.76 22.66 14.60
C LYS A 158 -13.75 21.83 13.33
N ALA A 159 -13.70 22.52 12.19
CA ALA A 159 -13.40 21.84 10.93
C ALA A 159 -12.00 21.21 10.98
N PHE A 160 -11.87 19.97 10.48
CA PHE A 160 -10.59 19.27 10.49
C PHE A 160 -9.56 19.89 9.51
N TRP A 161 -10.03 20.42 8.39
CA TRP A 161 -9.19 21.01 7.36
C TRP A 161 -9.35 22.52 7.33
N LEU A 162 -8.23 23.24 7.36
CA LEU A 162 -8.13 24.69 7.33
C LEU A 162 -7.58 25.15 5.98
N ASP A 163 -8.13 26.22 5.46
CA ASP A 163 -7.52 27.04 4.40
C ASP A 163 -6.76 28.18 5.09
N VAL A 164 -5.44 28.23 4.86
CA VAL A 164 -4.51 29.21 5.47
C VAL A 164 -3.99 30.21 4.46
N SER A 165 -4.73 30.46 3.38
CA SER A 165 -4.34 31.39 2.30
C SER A 165 -4.43 32.87 2.66
N HIS A 166 -4.80 33.22 3.89
CA HIS A 166 -5.05 34.60 4.37
C HIS A 166 -3.95 35.12 5.27
#